data_aaa0f4524446b6b0104575643d46f1a6
#
_entry.id   aaa0f4524446b6b0104575643d46f1a6
#
_cell.length_a   1.000
_cell.length_b   1.000
_cell.length_c   1.000
_cell.angle_alpha   90.00
_cell.angle_beta   90.00
_cell.angle_gamma   90.00
#
_symmetry.space_group_name_H-M   'P 1'
#
loop_
_entity.id
_entity.type
_entity.pdbx_description
1 polymer ?
#
loop_
_entity_poly.entity_id
_entity_poly.type
_entity_poly.pdbx_seq_one_letter_code
_entity_poly.pdbx_strand_id
1 'polypeptide(L)'
;VDDIKAKGVDTVACMSVNDVFVMHAWGQSANAEHLMMLADGNAEFTAALGLELDGTGFGMGKRSQRFAMVVDDGVVSMLNVDAGALEGSSAEAVLAAL
;
A
#
# COMPACT_ATOMS: atom_id res chain seq x y z
N VAL A 1 9.79 0.39 9.04
CA VAL A 1 9.57 1.81 8.69
C VAL A 1 10.85 2.62 8.91
N ASP A 2 11.48 2.47 10.06
CA ASP A 2 12.69 3.24 10.38
C ASP A 2 13.84 2.93 9.41
N ASP A 3 14.00 1.68 9.02
CA ASP A 3 15.02 1.25 8.05
C ASP A 3 14.78 1.86 6.67
N ILE A 4 13.52 1.96 6.26
CA ILE A 4 13.13 2.58 4.99
C ILE A 4 13.41 4.09 5.05
N LYS A 5 13.04 4.76 6.12
CA LYS A 5 13.30 6.20 6.29
C LYS A 5 14.78 6.50 6.35
N ALA A 6 15.59 5.60 6.90
CA ALA A 6 17.05 5.74 6.95
C ALA A 6 17.69 5.75 5.54
N LYS A 7 16.98 5.26 4.52
CA LYS A 7 17.41 5.30 3.12
C LYS A 7 17.03 6.62 2.41
N GLY A 8 16.55 7.61 3.13
CA GLY A 8 16.21 8.92 2.59
C GLY A 8 14.73 9.06 2.17
N VAL A 9 13.86 8.14 2.60
CA VAL A 9 12.43 8.22 2.32
C VAL A 9 11.77 9.14 3.35
N ASP A 10 11.07 10.16 2.88
CA ASP A 10 10.44 11.16 3.76
C ASP A 10 9.16 10.63 4.39
N THR A 11 8.34 9.91 3.61
CA THR A 11 7.03 9.42 4.06
C THR A 11 6.84 7.97 3.62
N VAL A 12 6.38 7.14 4.55
CA VAL A 12 5.95 5.78 4.25
C VAL A 12 4.44 5.71 4.47
N ALA A 13 3.72 5.27 3.44
CA ALA A 13 2.26 5.20 3.47
C ALA A 13 1.78 3.77 3.24
N CYS A 14 0.65 3.43 3.86
CA CYS A 14 -0.08 2.19 3.61
C CYS A 14 -1.46 2.56 3.09
N MET A 15 -1.85 2.01 1.95
CA MET A 15 -3.13 2.28 1.30
C MET A 15 -3.91 0.99 1.11
N SER A 16 -5.21 1.07 1.28
CA SER A 16 -6.11 -0.05 1.04
C SER A 16 -7.51 0.46 0.70
N VAL A 17 -8.31 -0.39 0.06
CA VAL A 17 -9.73 -0.12 -0.22
C VAL A 17 -10.53 -0.40 1.04
N ASN A 18 -10.44 0.51 2.00
CA ASN A 18 -11.17 0.49 3.26
C ASN A 18 -11.51 1.94 3.64
N ASP A 19 -12.49 2.10 4.54
CA ASP A 19 -12.81 3.42 5.04
C ASP A 19 -11.78 3.94 6.07
N VAL A 20 -11.90 5.20 6.43
CA VAL A 20 -11.01 5.89 7.39
C VAL A 20 -10.98 5.17 8.75
N PHE A 21 -12.12 4.70 9.21
CA PHE A 21 -12.23 4.07 10.54
C PHE A 21 -11.50 2.73 10.58
N VAL A 22 -11.65 1.92 9.52
CA VAL A 22 -10.95 0.64 9.39
C VAL A 22 -9.45 0.86 9.30
N MET A 23 -9.00 1.81 8.49
CA MET A 23 -7.57 2.12 8.33
C MET A 23 -6.97 2.61 9.64
N HIS A 24 -7.67 3.43 10.39
CA HIS A 24 -7.23 3.90 11.69
C HIS A 24 -7.08 2.75 12.70
N ALA A 25 -8.08 1.89 12.79
CA ALA A 25 -8.05 0.73 13.68
C ALA A 25 -6.91 -0.24 13.33
N TRP A 26 -6.70 -0.47 12.04
CA TRP A 26 -5.62 -1.32 11.57
C TRP A 26 -4.26 -0.75 11.93
N GLY A 27 -4.05 0.55 11.72
CA GLY A 27 -2.82 1.24 12.08
C GLY A 27 -2.49 1.11 13.57
N GLN A 28 -3.50 1.28 14.44
CA GLN A 28 -3.34 1.11 15.88
C GLN A 28 -3.03 -0.34 16.25
N SER A 29 -3.80 -1.29 15.70
CA SER A 29 -3.65 -2.72 15.98
C SER A 29 -2.28 -3.26 15.55
N ALA A 30 -1.71 -2.73 14.48
CA ALA A 30 -0.42 -3.14 13.95
C ALA A 30 0.77 -2.33 14.50
N ASN A 31 0.53 -1.42 15.44
CA ASN A 31 1.54 -0.48 15.96
C ASN A 31 2.22 0.30 14.84
N ALA A 32 1.43 0.76 13.88
CA ALA A 32 1.92 1.42 12.67
C ALA A 32 1.73 2.95 12.73
N GLU A 33 1.98 3.56 13.87
CA GLU A 33 1.79 5.00 14.10
C GLU A 33 2.70 5.86 13.22
N HIS A 34 3.82 5.31 12.76
CA HIS A 34 4.77 6.00 11.88
C HIS A 34 4.40 5.92 10.40
N LEU A 35 3.35 5.17 10.06
CA LEU A 35 2.84 5.07 8.71
C LEU A 35 1.69 6.04 8.49
N MET A 36 1.65 6.66 7.30
CA MET A 36 0.48 7.37 6.84
C MET A 36 -0.53 6.34 6.33
N MET A 37 -1.66 6.19 7.00
CA MET A 37 -2.70 5.24 6.62
C MET A 37 -3.69 5.93 5.68
N LEU A 38 -3.70 5.53 4.42
CA LEU A 38 -4.53 6.12 3.37
C LEU A 38 -5.76 5.24 3.10
N ALA A 39 -6.93 5.83 3.19
CA ALA A 39 -8.20 5.16 2.97
C ALA A 39 -8.72 5.46 1.56
N ASP A 40 -8.71 4.44 0.68
CA ASP A 40 -9.30 4.53 -0.66
C ASP A 40 -10.64 3.79 -0.67
N GLY A 41 -11.61 4.32 0.10
CA GLY A 41 -12.86 3.65 0.41
C GLY A 41 -13.70 3.24 -0.81
N ASN A 42 -13.68 4.05 -1.87
CA ASN A 42 -14.42 3.78 -3.11
C ASN A 42 -13.55 3.17 -4.22
N ALA A 43 -12.31 2.82 -3.92
CA ALA A 43 -11.35 2.29 -4.88
C ALA A 43 -11.04 3.23 -6.06
N GLU A 44 -11.26 4.52 -5.91
CA GLU A 44 -11.06 5.50 -6.98
C GLU A 44 -9.59 5.62 -7.37
N PHE A 45 -8.72 5.75 -6.39
CA PHE A 45 -7.28 5.85 -6.61
C PHE A 45 -6.70 4.53 -7.11
N THR A 46 -7.14 3.41 -6.53
CA THR A 46 -6.75 2.07 -6.95
C THR A 46 -7.13 1.81 -8.42
N ALA A 47 -8.34 2.22 -8.82
CA ALA A 47 -8.79 2.13 -10.21
C ALA A 47 -7.93 2.99 -11.14
N ALA A 48 -7.61 4.22 -10.72
CA ALA A 48 -6.79 5.12 -11.52
C ALA A 48 -5.38 4.57 -11.76
N LEU A 49 -4.85 3.77 -10.83
CA LEU A 49 -3.56 3.09 -10.97
C LEU A 49 -3.64 1.81 -11.79
N GLY A 50 -4.84 1.30 -12.08
CA GLY A 50 -5.03 0.02 -12.76
C GLY A 50 -4.71 -1.19 -11.87
N LEU A 51 -4.82 -1.06 -10.56
CA LEU A 51 -4.47 -2.09 -9.58
C LEU A 51 -5.69 -2.73 -8.90
N GLU A 52 -6.86 -2.63 -9.52
CA GLU A 52 -8.08 -3.21 -8.97
C GLU A 52 -8.04 -4.73 -8.93
N LEU A 53 -8.62 -5.28 -7.87
CA LEU A 53 -8.90 -6.70 -7.71
C LEU A 53 -10.40 -6.87 -7.51
N ASP A 54 -11.04 -7.68 -8.36
CA ASP A 54 -12.47 -7.97 -8.22
C ASP A 54 -12.67 -9.07 -7.19
N GLY A 55 -13.08 -8.69 -5.99
CA GLY A 55 -13.41 -9.59 -4.89
C GLY A 55 -14.90 -9.91 -4.76
N THR A 56 -15.70 -9.59 -5.79
CA THR A 56 -17.16 -9.74 -5.75
C THR A 56 -17.58 -11.18 -5.41
N GLY A 57 -16.87 -12.18 -5.93
CA GLY A 57 -17.15 -13.59 -5.64
C GLY A 57 -16.98 -13.98 -4.18
N PHE A 58 -16.29 -13.16 -3.39
CA PHE A 58 -16.08 -13.35 -1.94
C PHE A 58 -16.86 -12.32 -1.11
N GLY A 59 -17.77 -11.58 -1.73
CA GLY A 59 -18.53 -10.55 -1.03
C GLY A 59 -17.73 -9.28 -0.68
N MET A 60 -16.56 -9.10 -1.27
CA MET A 60 -15.67 -7.97 -0.96
C MET A 60 -15.72 -6.83 -1.97
N GLY A 61 -16.38 -7.04 -3.12
CA GLY A 61 -16.44 -6.03 -4.16
C GLY A 61 -15.08 -5.73 -4.76
N LYS A 62 -14.86 -4.47 -5.13
CA LYS A 62 -13.58 -4.03 -5.69
C LYS A 62 -12.56 -3.78 -4.60
N ARG A 63 -11.39 -4.34 -4.75
CA ARG A 63 -10.25 -4.24 -3.83
C ARG A 63 -8.99 -3.87 -4.59
N SER A 64 -7.88 -3.76 -3.88
CA SER A 64 -6.57 -3.52 -4.47
C SER A 64 -5.77 -4.81 -4.53
N GLN A 65 -5.02 -4.99 -5.62
CA GLN A 65 -3.94 -5.95 -5.65
C GLN A 65 -2.88 -5.53 -4.63
N ARG A 66 -2.10 -6.49 -4.14
CA ARG A 66 -0.97 -6.19 -3.26
C ARG A 66 0.15 -5.56 -4.09
N PHE A 67 0.62 -4.41 -3.69
CA PHE A 67 1.70 -3.73 -4.41
C PHE A 67 2.59 -2.93 -3.46
N ALA A 68 3.80 -2.63 -3.93
CA ALA A 68 4.67 -1.63 -3.32
C ALA A 68 5.13 -0.67 -4.40
N MET A 69 5.24 0.60 -4.06
CA MET A 69 5.57 1.65 -5.00
C MET A 69 6.51 2.66 -4.34
N VAL A 70 7.51 3.09 -5.07
CA VAL A 70 8.38 4.20 -4.66
C VAL A 70 8.12 5.38 -5.58
N VAL A 71 7.82 6.53 -4.99
CA VAL A 71 7.59 7.78 -5.72
C VAL A 71 8.67 8.77 -5.31
N ASP A 72 9.38 9.30 -6.29
CA ASP A 72 10.41 10.30 -6.09
C ASP A 72 10.09 11.54 -6.92
N ASP A 73 9.86 12.66 -6.24
CA ASP A 73 9.51 13.95 -6.85
C ASP A 73 8.33 13.83 -7.84
N GLY A 74 7.28 13.12 -7.42
CA GLY A 74 6.08 12.93 -8.22
C GLY A 74 6.18 11.87 -9.31
N VAL A 75 7.32 11.19 -9.43
CA VAL A 75 7.55 10.15 -10.45
C VAL A 75 7.67 8.79 -9.79
N VAL A 76 6.93 7.81 -10.30
CA VAL A 76 7.03 6.41 -9.84
C VAL A 76 8.35 5.84 -10.35
N SER A 77 9.27 5.56 -9.42
CA SER A 77 10.58 4.97 -9.74
C SER A 77 10.60 3.45 -9.59
N MET A 78 9.65 2.88 -8.84
CA MET A 78 9.51 1.43 -8.65
C MET A 78 8.05 1.10 -8.44
N LEU A 79 7.59 0.02 -9.06
CA LEU A 79 6.27 -0.56 -8.82
C LEU A 79 6.37 -2.08 -8.89
N ASN A 80 6.10 -2.76 -7.79
CA ASN A 80 6.01 -4.22 -7.72
C ASN A 80 4.60 -4.63 -7.35
N VAL A 81 3.98 -5.46 -8.17
CA VAL A 81 2.62 -5.97 -7.95
C VAL A 81 2.69 -7.47 -7.72
N ASP A 82 2.11 -7.92 -6.61
CA ASP A 82 2.08 -9.33 -6.23
C ASP A 82 0.69 -9.93 -6.44
N ALA A 83 0.63 -11.02 -7.20
CA ALA A 83 -0.60 -11.71 -7.51
C ALA A 83 -0.81 -12.89 -6.53
N GLY A 84 -1.23 -12.58 -5.31
CA GLY A 84 -1.61 -13.58 -4.32
C GLY A 84 -0.54 -14.02 -3.34
N ALA A 85 0.74 -13.75 -3.58
CA ALA A 85 1.84 -14.07 -2.68
C ALA A 85 2.60 -12.80 -2.27
N LEU A 86 3.21 -12.80 -1.10
CA LEU A 86 4.01 -11.67 -0.63
C LEU A 86 5.45 -11.84 -1.13
N GLU A 87 5.80 -11.12 -2.19
CA GLU A 87 7.14 -11.17 -2.81
C GLU A 87 7.72 -9.76 -2.97
N GLY A 88 7.52 -9.14 -4.13
CA GLY A 88 8.08 -7.84 -4.48
C GLY A 88 7.49 -6.66 -3.69
N SER A 89 6.33 -6.84 -3.07
CA SER A 89 5.70 -5.81 -2.24
C SER A 89 6.11 -5.87 -0.77
N SER A 90 6.97 -6.82 -0.39
CA SER A 90 7.45 -6.93 0.99
C SER A 90 8.37 -5.75 1.36
N ALA A 91 8.45 -5.44 2.65
CA ALA A 91 9.37 -4.42 3.15
C ALA A 91 10.82 -4.73 2.81
N GLU A 92 11.20 -6.01 2.85
CA GLU A 92 12.54 -6.46 2.50
C GLU A 92 12.88 -6.19 1.04
N ALA A 93 11.94 -6.48 0.13
CA ALA A 93 12.13 -6.22 -1.31
C ALA A 93 12.25 -4.72 -1.59
N VAL A 94 11.45 -3.89 -0.92
CA VAL A 94 11.51 -2.43 -1.05
C VAL A 94 12.84 -1.90 -0.54
N LEU A 95 13.30 -2.35 0.62
CA LEU A 95 14.60 -1.96 1.19
C LEU A 95 15.74 -2.31 0.24
N ALA A 96 15.70 -3.48 -0.37
CA ALA A 96 16.73 -3.91 -1.33
C ALA A 96 16.77 -3.03 -2.58
N ALA A 97 15.63 -2.44 -2.98
CA ALA A 97 15.53 -1.57 -4.15
C ALA A 97 15.91 -0.11 -3.86
N LEU A 98 15.97 0.28 -2.61
CA LEU A 98 16.38 1.62 -2.20
C LEU A 98 17.90 1.69 -2.01
#